data_77b3c2b092d7dfab212bb0b00a233564
#
_entry.id   77b3c2b092d7dfab212bb0b00a233564
#
_cell.length_a   1.000
_cell.length_b   1.000
_cell.length_c   1.000
_cell.angle_alpha   90.00
_cell.angle_beta   90.00
_cell.angle_gamma   90.00
#
_symmetry.space_group_name_H-M   'P 1'
#
loop_
_entity.id
_entity.type
_entity.pdbx_description
1 polymer ?
#
loop_
_entity_poly.entity_id
_entity_poly.type
_entity_poly.pdbx_seq_one_letter_code
_entity_poly.pdbx_strand_id
1 'polypeptide(L)'
;MKDVMDYIKKNLGLEEENEDEEEKDNIIVPEHSFYEIILMKAQGIPDIEDALKQITEEKNPIILDMGFIENNPEDSKQVGEKLKEFRDNVGGEAILLCKQGNVVIITPPEIKLLKK
;
A
#
# COMPACT_ATOMS: atom_id res chain seq x y z
N MET A 1 15.43 2.33 4.11
CA MET A 1 14.66 1.85 2.99
C MET A 1 15.36 2.04 1.66
N LYS A 2 16.16 3.09 1.58
CA LYS A 2 16.90 3.28 0.35
C LYS A 2 17.74 2.07 0.01
N ASP A 3 18.36 1.47 1.01
CA ASP A 3 19.21 0.31 0.78
C ASP A 3 18.40 -0.86 0.24
N VAL A 4 17.20 -1.01 0.72
CA VAL A 4 16.34 -2.10 0.25
C VAL A 4 15.99 -1.89 -1.21
N MET A 5 15.66 -0.66 -1.57
CA MET A 5 15.34 -0.37 -2.96
C MET A 5 16.52 -0.58 -3.87
N ASP A 6 17.71 -0.17 -3.43
CA ASP A 6 18.92 -0.38 -4.22
C ASP A 6 19.18 -1.86 -4.39
N TYR A 7 19.01 -2.62 -3.32
CA TYR A 7 19.22 -4.04 -3.37
C TYR A 7 18.27 -4.70 -4.38
N ILE A 8 17.01 -4.32 -4.34
CA ILE A 8 16.02 -4.88 -5.23
C ILE A 8 16.38 -4.55 -6.67
N LYS A 9 16.74 -3.32 -6.93
CA LYS A 9 17.10 -2.91 -8.30
C LYS A 9 18.27 -3.70 -8.82
N LYS A 10 19.28 -3.88 -7.98
CA LYS A 10 20.45 -4.62 -8.42
C LYS A 10 20.14 -6.06 -8.69
N ASN A 11 19.42 -6.69 -7.78
CA ASN A 11 19.22 -8.12 -7.86
C ASN A 11 18.18 -8.51 -8.89
N LEU A 12 17.28 -7.62 -9.20
CA LEU A 12 16.26 -7.89 -10.20
C LEU A 12 16.60 -7.30 -11.56
N GLY A 13 17.73 -6.62 -11.65
CA GLY A 13 18.11 -6.02 -12.92
C GLY A 13 17.24 -4.84 -13.30
N LEU A 14 16.70 -4.18 -12.34
CA LEU A 14 15.84 -3.02 -12.60
C LEU A 14 16.65 -1.74 -12.60
N GLU A 15 17.72 -1.76 -13.37
CA GLU A 15 18.51 -0.56 -13.45
C GLU A 15 17.79 0.44 -14.30
N GLU A 16 18.05 1.53 -14.01
CA GLU A 16 17.40 2.50 -14.80
C GLU A 16 17.93 2.48 -16.21
N GLU A 17 17.99 2.10 -16.22
CA GLU A 17 18.02 2.04 -17.13
C GLU A 17 17.53 1.96 -17.79
N ASN A 18 17.37 1.87 -17.63
CA ASN A 18 17.02 1.66 -18.24
C ASN A 18 16.43 1.92 -18.70
N GLU A 19 16.56 2.16 -18.65
CA GLU A 19 16.11 2.24 -19.19
C GLU A 19 15.66 2.20 -19.78
N ASP A 20 15.93 2.23 -20.04
CA ASP A 20 15.61 2.00 -20.83
C ASP A 20 15.05 1.66 -21.23
N GLU A 21 15.19 1.71 -21.32
CA GLU A 21 14.77 1.26 -21.89
C GLU A 21 14.10 0.83 -22.13
N GLU A 22 14.23 0.86 -22.24
CA GLU A 22 13.72 0.31 -22.72
C GLU A 22 13.08 -0.22 -22.79
N GLU A 23 13.22 -0.13 -22.79
CA GLU A 23 12.70 -0.75 -23.06
C GLU A 23 12.02 -1.17 -22.95
N LYS A 24 12.11 -0.92 -22.77
CA LYS A 24 11.55 -1.42 -22.85
C LYS A 24 10.85 -1.67 -23.04
N ASP A 25 10.96 -1.51 -23.14
CA ASP A 25 10.41 -1.96 -23.53
C ASP A 25 9.96 -2.57 -23.70
N ASN A 26 10.15 -2.45 -23.98
CA ASN A 26 9.80 -3.40 -24.33
C ASN A 26 9.18 -4.49 -23.81
N ILE A 27 9.32 -4.45 -23.13
CA ILE A 27 8.68 -5.54 -22.45
C ILE A 27 7.21 -5.39 -22.51
N ILE A 28 6.53 -6.38 -22.88
CA ILE A 28 5.10 -6.31 -22.96
C ILE A 28 4.53 -7.09 -21.83
N VAL A 29 3.87 -6.39 -20.95
CA VAL A 29 3.21 -7.01 -19.84
C VAL A 29 1.73 -6.73 -19.99
N PRO A 30 0.90 -7.76 -20.04
CA PRO A 30 -0.54 -7.55 -20.15
C PRO A 30 -1.05 -6.74 -18.99
N GLU A 31 -1.88 -5.77 -19.26
CA GLU A 31 -2.32 -4.89 -18.20
C GLU A 31 -3.06 -5.64 -17.13
N HIS A 32 -3.78 -6.67 -17.46
CA HIS A 32 -4.55 -7.37 -16.46
C HIS A 32 -3.68 -8.22 -15.54
N SER A 33 -2.41 -8.38 -15.86
CA SER A 33 -1.54 -9.15 -14.98
C SER A 33 -0.75 -8.25 -14.05
N PHE A 34 -1.03 -6.99 -14.04
CA PHE A 34 -0.37 -6.10 -13.13
C PHE A 34 -0.95 -6.21 -11.75
N TYR A 35 -0.07 -6.37 -10.80
CA TYR A 35 -0.44 -6.28 -9.40
C TYR A 35 0.47 -5.24 -8.80
N GLU A 36 -0.12 -4.21 -8.27
CA GLU A 36 0.63 -3.12 -7.71
C GLU A 36 0.37 -3.05 -6.22
N ILE A 37 1.42 -2.79 -5.47
CA ILE A 37 1.30 -2.47 -4.07
C ILE A 37 1.66 -1.01 -3.96
N ILE A 38 0.72 -0.22 -3.51
CA ILE A 38 0.89 1.23 -3.49
C ILE A 38 1.43 1.64 -2.13
N LEU A 39 2.45 2.47 -2.15
CA LEU A 39 2.99 3.05 -0.92
C LEU A 39 2.43 4.47 -0.81
N MET A 40 1.79 4.75 0.30
CA MET A 40 1.10 6.02 0.45
C MET A 40 1.35 6.56 1.84
N LYS A 41 1.57 7.85 1.92
CA LYS A 41 1.70 8.53 3.20
C LYS A 41 0.49 9.41 3.39
N ALA A 42 -0.32 9.10 4.38
CA ALA A 42 -1.50 9.89 4.67
C ALA A 42 -1.11 11.07 5.54
N GLN A 43 -1.73 12.20 5.30
CA GLN A 43 -1.50 13.38 6.11
C GLN A 43 -2.72 13.80 6.88
N GLY A 44 -3.81 13.10 6.70
CA GLY A 44 -5.04 13.39 7.41
C GLY A 44 -6.09 12.36 7.10
N ILE A 45 -7.25 12.54 7.72
CA ILE A 45 -8.35 11.60 7.54
C ILE A 45 -8.82 11.51 6.08
N PRO A 46 -8.89 12.62 5.33
CA PRO A 46 -9.31 12.49 3.93
C PRO A 46 -8.41 11.54 3.12
N ASP A 47 -7.13 11.50 3.43
CA ASP A 47 -6.24 10.58 2.72
C ASP A 47 -6.56 9.14 3.05
N ILE A 48 -6.99 8.87 4.29
CA ILE A 48 -7.42 7.53 4.66
C ILE A 48 -8.65 7.13 3.84
N GLU A 49 -9.59 8.03 3.71
CA GLU A 49 -10.78 7.73 2.93
C GLU A 49 -10.45 7.49 1.47
N ASP A 50 -9.54 8.29 0.93
CA ASP A 50 -9.10 8.10 -0.45
C ASP A 50 -8.45 6.74 -0.63
N ALA A 51 -7.61 6.35 0.32
CA ALA A 51 -6.93 5.06 0.24
C ALA A 51 -7.92 3.91 0.24
N LEU A 52 -8.89 3.96 1.13
CA LEU A 52 -9.88 2.89 1.21
C LEU A 52 -10.73 2.83 -0.04
N LYS A 53 -11.07 3.98 -0.59
CA LYS A 53 -11.83 4.03 -1.83
C LYS A 53 -11.02 3.45 -2.97
N GLN A 54 -9.74 3.78 -3.03
CA GLN A 54 -8.87 3.27 -4.10
C GLN A 54 -8.75 1.77 -4.01
N ILE A 55 -8.58 1.23 -2.80
CA ILE A 55 -8.50 -0.22 -2.65
C ILE A 55 -9.80 -0.88 -3.11
N THR A 56 -10.93 -0.30 -2.77
CA THR A 56 -12.21 -0.87 -3.13
C THR A 56 -12.40 -0.86 -4.65
N GLU A 57 -11.99 0.21 -5.30
CA GLU A 57 -12.22 0.37 -6.74
C GLU A 57 -11.14 -0.29 -7.57
N GLU A 58 -9.88 -0.12 -7.18
CA GLU A 58 -8.76 -0.58 -7.99
C GLU A 58 -8.28 -1.97 -7.60
N LYS A 59 -8.65 -2.44 -6.42
CA LYS A 59 -8.29 -3.77 -5.95
C LYS A 59 -6.80 -3.97 -5.73
N ASN A 60 -6.08 -2.90 -5.47
CA ASN A 60 -4.65 -2.98 -5.19
C ASN A 60 -4.40 -2.77 -3.71
N PRO A 61 -3.48 -3.55 -3.12
CA PRO A 61 -3.14 -3.31 -1.71
C PRO A 61 -2.38 -2.01 -1.54
N ILE A 62 -2.54 -1.42 -0.39
CA ILE A 62 -1.84 -0.17 -0.06
C ILE A 62 -1.09 -0.36 1.24
N ILE A 63 0.19 0.00 1.24
CA ILE A 63 0.94 0.13 2.47
C ILE A 63 0.86 1.59 2.85
N LEU A 64 0.21 1.85 3.96
CA LEU A 64 -0.19 3.20 4.33
C LEU A 64 0.55 3.67 5.57
N ASP A 65 1.25 4.76 5.43
CA ASP A 65 1.94 5.40 6.53
C ASP A 65 0.97 6.39 7.16
N MET A 66 0.57 6.11 8.40
CA MET A 66 -0.39 6.92 9.11
C MET A 66 0.27 7.64 10.28
N GLY A 67 1.51 8.05 10.08
CA GLY A 67 2.24 8.69 11.16
C GLY A 67 1.54 9.92 11.72
N PHE A 68 0.64 10.52 10.95
CA PHE A 68 -0.03 11.72 11.43
C PHE A 68 -0.93 11.46 12.65
N ILE A 69 -1.31 10.21 12.90
CA ILE A 69 -2.16 9.93 14.07
C ILE A 69 -1.38 9.84 15.36
N GLU A 70 -0.06 9.82 15.28
CA GLU A 70 0.74 9.82 16.48
C GLU A 70 0.49 11.12 17.23
N ASN A 71 0.22 11.06 18.50
CA ASN A 71 -0.13 12.22 19.30
C ASN A 71 -1.46 12.86 18.91
N ASN A 72 -2.29 12.11 18.22
CA ASN A 72 -3.58 12.61 17.77
C ASN A 72 -4.65 11.58 18.08
N PRO A 73 -5.08 11.49 19.36
CA PRO A 73 -5.99 10.40 19.76
C PRO A 73 -7.31 10.39 18.99
N GLU A 74 -7.84 11.57 18.67
CA GLU A 74 -9.10 11.61 17.95
C GLU A 74 -8.97 11.07 16.56
N ASP A 75 -7.89 11.47 15.86
CA ASP A 75 -7.65 10.95 14.51
C ASP A 75 -7.37 9.46 14.56
N SER A 76 -6.62 9.03 15.56
CA SER A 76 -6.34 7.61 15.71
C SER A 76 -7.62 6.80 15.84
N LYS A 77 -8.56 7.31 16.63
CA LYS A 77 -9.83 6.64 16.82
C LYS A 77 -10.62 6.61 15.53
N GLN A 78 -10.67 7.74 14.82
CA GLN A 78 -11.40 7.78 13.57
C GLN A 78 -10.82 6.83 12.54
N VAL A 79 -9.49 6.77 12.44
CA VAL A 79 -8.84 5.87 11.52
C VAL A 79 -9.20 4.42 11.87
N GLY A 80 -9.14 4.09 13.16
CA GLY A 80 -9.50 2.75 13.58
C GLY A 80 -10.92 2.38 13.19
N GLU A 81 -11.84 3.31 13.35
CA GLU A 81 -13.23 3.06 13.01
C GLU A 81 -13.39 2.89 11.50
N LYS A 82 -12.69 3.69 10.71
CA LYS A 82 -12.79 3.57 9.26
C LYS A 82 -12.21 2.26 8.77
N LEU A 83 -11.10 1.83 9.34
CA LEU A 83 -10.52 0.55 8.96
C LEU A 83 -11.43 -0.60 9.36
N LYS A 84 -12.07 -0.49 10.50
CA LYS A 84 -13.00 -1.52 10.92
C LYS A 84 -14.20 -1.59 10.00
N GLU A 85 -14.73 -0.43 9.62
CA GLU A 85 -15.85 -0.40 8.68
C GLU A 85 -15.46 -1.01 7.35
N PHE A 86 -14.25 -0.69 6.88
CA PHE A 86 -13.77 -1.25 5.64
C PHE A 86 -13.74 -2.78 5.73
N ARG A 87 -13.19 -3.29 6.81
CA ARG A 87 -13.12 -4.73 7.00
C ARG A 87 -14.51 -5.36 7.03
N ASP A 88 -15.43 -4.73 7.76
CA ASP A 88 -16.74 -5.31 7.95
C ASP A 88 -17.62 -5.19 6.71
N ASN A 89 -17.51 -4.08 5.99
CA ASN A 89 -18.39 -3.81 4.87
C ASN A 89 -17.83 -4.29 3.54
N VAL A 90 -16.53 -4.19 3.36
CA VAL A 90 -15.90 -4.57 2.10
C VAL A 90 -15.29 -5.96 2.18
N GLY A 91 -14.89 -6.37 3.35
CA GLY A 91 -14.28 -7.71 3.52
C GLY A 91 -12.80 -7.73 3.34
N GLY A 92 -12.17 -6.56 3.27
CA GLY A 92 -10.72 -6.50 3.18
C GLY A 92 -10.04 -6.68 4.52
N GLU A 93 -8.74 -6.53 4.52
CA GLU A 93 -7.95 -6.68 5.74
C GLU A 93 -7.06 -5.48 5.94
N ALA A 94 -6.75 -5.20 7.19
CA ALA A 94 -5.80 -4.15 7.53
C ALA A 94 -4.92 -4.70 8.65
N ILE A 95 -3.63 -4.75 8.40
CA ILE A 95 -2.69 -5.35 9.36
C ILE A 95 -1.58 -4.33 9.63
N LEU A 96 -1.32 -4.13 10.91
CA LEU A 96 -0.30 -3.19 11.33
C LEU A 96 1.07 -3.82 11.08
N LEU A 97 1.86 -3.16 10.25
CA LEU A 97 3.20 -3.65 9.93
C LEU A 97 4.24 -3.10 10.88
N CYS A 98 4.09 -1.84 11.25
CA CYS A 98 5.06 -1.19 12.13
C CYS A 98 4.30 -0.39 13.16
N LYS A 99 4.35 -0.87 14.38
CA LYS A 99 3.59 -0.24 15.44
C LYS A 99 4.10 1.16 15.74
N GLN A 100 5.41 1.30 15.76
CA GLN A 100 5.99 2.59 16.12
C GLN A 100 5.77 3.64 15.06
N GLY A 101 5.74 3.22 13.79
CA GLY A 101 5.55 4.15 12.70
C GLY A 101 4.13 4.27 12.22
N ASN A 102 3.21 3.51 12.81
CA ASN A 102 1.82 3.54 12.40
C ASN A 102 1.67 3.21 10.92
N VAL A 103 2.35 2.16 10.48
CA VAL A 103 2.30 1.72 9.09
C VAL A 103 1.46 0.46 9.00
N VAL A 104 0.46 0.49 8.14
CA VAL A 104 -0.43 -0.67 7.96
C VAL A 104 -0.41 -1.08 6.50
N ILE A 105 -0.69 -2.36 6.26
CA ILE A 105 -1.00 -2.80 4.91
C ILE A 105 -2.49 -3.09 4.88
N ILE A 106 -3.15 -2.58 3.83
CA ILE A 106 -4.58 -2.74 3.65
C ILE A 106 -4.80 -3.44 2.32
N THR A 107 -5.59 -4.50 2.34
CA THR A 107 -5.81 -5.30 1.14
C THR A 107 -7.29 -5.42 0.85
N PRO A 108 -7.66 -5.54 -0.44
CA PRO A 108 -9.05 -5.85 -0.79
C PRO A 108 -9.34 -7.31 -0.46
N PRO A 109 -10.62 -7.69 -0.48
CA PRO A 109 -10.97 -9.07 -0.14
C PRO A 109 -10.39 -10.09 -1.11
N GLU A 110 -10.05 -9.65 -2.31
CA GLU A 110 -9.48 -10.56 -3.31
C GLU A 110 -8.06 -10.98 -2.98
N ILE A 111 -7.41 -10.27 -2.08
CA ILE A 111 -6.01 -10.54 -1.74
C ILE A 111 -5.94 -10.87 -0.27
N LYS A 112 -5.39 -12.04 0.04
CA LYS A 112 -5.28 -12.47 1.42
C LYS A 112 -3.87 -12.27 1.93
N LEU A 113 -3.79 -11.88 3.20
CA LEU A 113 -2.52 -11.79 3.89
C LEU A 113 -2.36 -13.05 4.72
N LEU A 114 -1.30 -13.80 4.45
CA LEU A 114 -1.03 -15.03 5.17
C LEU A 114 0.09 -14.79 6.16
N LYS A 115 -0.17 -15.12 7.41
CA LYS A 115 0.85 -15.07 8.44
C LYS A 115 1.45 -16.44 8.60
N LYS A 116 2.76 -16.49 8.53
CA LYS A 116 3.45 -17.77 8.64
C LYS A 116 4.15 -17.93 9.98
#